data_ca1000813f69e1e04d61ce3d4ea0616a
#
_entry.id   ca1000813f69e1e04d61ce3d4ea0616a
#
_cell.length_a   1.000
_cell.length_b   1.000
_cell.length_c   1.000
_cell.angle_alpha   90.00
_cell.angle_beta   90.00
_cell.angle_gamma   90.00
#
_symmetry.space_group_name_H-M   'P 1'
#
loop_
_entity.id
_entity.type
_entity.pdbx_description
1 polymer ?
#
loop_
_entity_poly.entity_id
_entity_poly.type
_entity_poly.pdbx_seq_one_letter_code
_entity_poly.pdbx_strand_id
1 'polypeptide(L)'
;MGGRNVDYDFCSSEFSFISWLDNLHLLPLVQISNPFYIKLVKDFYSNLKMVSDQNQEFAVTSVVKGQRMYLDARILASILHIPHTGMYVFEHKKWPEVEGFDPNQILSILYPNDPNVHPNMALITNRLSVDHRLLHHLIVHQILPTDGGYAKLSRMQVFIMWCIISKIEFCFPLLILKTMVRAFSQKKSVLPYGSLLTLVFLLYHIPLDGEVSTKLKKEDTYNKSTLNRMGWKKEQGIWTYHPRADQAPRLAREEQEDNPLWEHDATAPAAPAPADTAPSSSTADYDRMMEFMEAKFAAMEASLKEVHSRLNRLEGDLRTIHKDSQLTDDNIFYDLKVTKRRLKRMERKLAQSKTIDQVEETSGDESRSVSSTPAES
;
A
#
# COMPACT_ATOMS: atom_id res chain seq x y z
N MET A 1 13.99 2.31 -8.44
CA MET A 1 15.16 2.30 -7.56
C MET A 1 15.69 3.69 -7.25
N GLY A 2 16.06 4.50 -8.23
CA GLY A 2 16.36 5.91 -8.02
C GLY A 2 15.05 6.69 -7.82
N GLY A 3 15.04 7.63 -6.90
CA GLY A 3 13.90 8.54 -6.73
C GLY A 3 13.80 9.56 -7.87
N ARG A 4 13.05 10.60 -7.64
CA ARG A 4 13.04 11.81 -8.47
C ARG A 4 13.55 12.98 -7.65
N ASN A 5 14.24 13.90 -8.28
CA ASN A 5 14.82 15.06 -7.65
C ASN A 5 14.04 16.33 -8.00
N VAL A 6 14.33 17.42 -7.30
CA VAL A 6 13.71 18.74 -7.49
C VAL A 6 14.79 19.73 -7.88
N ASP A 7 14.58 20.47 -8.95
CA ASP A 7 15.31 21.72 -9.23
C ASP A 7 14.77 22.77 -8.26
N TYR A 8 15.53 22.98 -7.17
CA TYR A 8 15.09 23.80 -6.06
C TYR A 8 14.84 25.26 -6.48
N ASP A 9 15.74 25.85 -7.25
CA ASP A 9 15.66 27.26 -7.64
C ASP A 9 14.42 27.50 -8.52
N PHE A 10 14.20 26.61 -9.48
CA PHE A 10 13.02 26.67 -10.31
C PHE A 10 11.73 26.39 -9.52
N CYS A 11 11.69 25.32 -8.74
CA CYS A 11 10.46 24.94 -8.07
C CYS A 11 10.07 25.88 -6.92
N SER A 12 11.04 26.43 -6.19
CA SER A 12 10.78 27.38 -5.10
C SER A 12 10.24 28.73 -5.59
N SER A 13 10.64 29.14 -6.81
CA SER A 13 10.14 30.37 -7.44
C SER A 13 8.74 30.21 -8.05
N GLU A 14 8.33 28.98 -8.40
CA GLU A 14 7.13 28.74 -9.18
C GLU A 14 5.99 28.08 -8.38
N PHE A 15 6.30 27.35 -7.29
CA PHE A 15 5.34 26.46 -6.64
C PHE A 15 5.37 26.52 -5.11
N SER A 16 4.20 26.39 -4.51
CA SER A 16 4.03 26.43 -3.06
C SER A 16 4.44 25.13 -2.35
N PHE A 17 4.43 23.97 -3.04
CA PHE A 17 4.73 22.69 -2.41
C PHE A 17 6.14 22.62 -1.79
N ILE A 18 7.08 23.39 -2.29
CA ILE A 18 8.43 23.52 -1.69
C ILE A 18 8.35 24.08 -0.29
N SER A 19 7.56 25.14 -0.06
CA SER A 19 7.37 25.72 1.26
C SER A 19 6.65 24.78 2.23
N TRP A 20 5.73 23.94 1.73
CA TRP A 20 5.07 22.93 2.57
C TRP A 20 6.07 21.87 3.07
N LEU A 21 6.99 21.42 2.20
CA LEU A 21 8.05 20.48 2.57
C LEU A 21 9.07 21.12 3.54
N ASP A 22 9.44 22.39 3.30
CA ASP A 22 10.37 23.13 4.14
C ASP A 22 9.84 23.33 5.56
N ASN A 23 8.56 23.64 5.72
CA ASN A 23 7.91 23.77 7.02
C ASN A 23 8.02 22.51 7.91
N LEU A 24 8.19 21.34 7.31
CA LEU A 24 8.38 20.05 7.99
C LEU A 24 9.84 19.55 7.90
N HIS A 25 10.75 20.38 7.44
CA HIS A 25 12.16 20.04 7.24
C HIS A 25 12.40 18.81 6.34
N LEU A 26 11.56 18.61 5.32
CA LEU A 26 11.60 17.46 4.43
C LEU A 26 12.40 17.68 3.14
N LEU A 27 12.92 18.88 2.91
CA LEU A 27 13.70 19.20 1.70
C LEU A 27 14.90 18.26 1.49
N PRO A 28 15.69 17.89 2.52
CA PRO A 28 16.80 16.96 2.32
C PRO A 28 16.36 15.60 1.76
N LEU A 29 15.18 15.10 2.17
CA LEU A 29 14.64 13.83 1.69
C LEU A 29 14.33 13.86 0.18
N VAL A 30 13.77 14.96 -0.32
CA VAL A 30 13.37 15.09 -1.73
C VAL A 30 14.49 15.59 -2.65
N GLN A 31 15.63 15.94 -2.09
CA GLN A 31 16.84 16.38 -2.81
C GLN A 31 17.90 15.28 -2.92
N ILE A 32 17.65 14.06 -2.44
CA ILE A 32 18.61 12.97 -2.54
C ILE A 32 18.91 12.68 -4.01
N SER A 33 20.16 12.89 -4.43
CA SER A 33 20.64 12.72 -5.81
C SER A 33 21.79 11.73 -5.93
N ASN A 34 22.13 11.04 -4.86
CA ASN A 34 23.22 10.08 -4.82
C ASN A 34 23.05 9.00 -5.89
N PRO A 35 24.13 8.59 -6.57
CA PRO A 35 24.07 7.40 -7.42
C PRO A 35 23.68 6.19 -6.58
N PHE A 36 23.00 5.22 -7.17
CA PHE A 36 22.62 4.00 -6.47
C PHE A 36 23.26 2.77 -7.13
N TYR A 37 23.46 1.73 -6.33
CA TYR A 37 24.17 0.52 -6.69
C TYR A 37 23.19 -0.67 -6.67
N ILE A 38 22.70 -1.07 -7.84
CA ILE A 38 21.62 -2.06 -7.98
C ILE A 38 21.93 -3.36 -7.23
N LYS A 39 23.17 -3.85 -7.32
CA LYS A 39 23.61 -5.07 -6.65
C LYS A 39 23.53 -4.93 -5.14
N LEU A 40 24.12 -3.86 -4.59
CA LEU A 40 24.12 -3.61 -3.14
C LEU A 40 22.70 -3.39 -2.59
N VAL A 41 21.82 -2.73 -3.37
CA VAL A 41 20.40 -2.57 -3.02
C VAL A 41 19.72 -3.93 -2.95
N LYS A 42 19.95 -4.82 -3.91
CA LYS A 42 19.43 -6.19 -3.89
C LYS A 42 19.95 -6.98 -2.70
N ASP A 43 21.26 -6.90 -2.42
CA ASP A 43 21.88 -7.55 -1.27
C ASP A 43 21.28 -7.05 0.06
N PHE A 44 21.04 -5.73 0.18
CA PHE A 44 20.38 -5.16 1.34
C PHE A 44 18.99 -5.73 1.56
N TYR A 45 18.15 -5.77 0.52
CA TYR A 45 16.77 -6.26 0.65
C TYR A 45 16.73 -7.78 0.83
N SER A 46 17.63 -8.56 0.21
CA SER A 46 17.66 -10.02 0.38
C SER A 46 17.99 -10.44 1.82
N ASN A 47 18.75 -9.61 2.54
CA ASN A 47 19.14 -9.84 3.93
C ASN A 47 18.32 -9.03 4.94
N LEU A 48 17.26 -8.33 4.49
CA LEU A 48 16.46 -7.47 5.34
C LEU A 48 15.67 -8.27 6.37
N LYS A 49 15.84 -7.95 7.65
CA LYS A 49 15.11 -8.55 8.77
C LYS A 49 14.51 -7.45 9.64
N MET A 50 13.28 -7.68 10.09
CA MET A 50 12.66 -6.84 11.11
C MET A 50 13.18 -7.25 12.48
N VAL A 51 13.48 -6.26 13.30
CA VAL A 51 13.84 -6.43 14.70
C VAL A 51 13.09 -5.41 15.54
N SER A 52 12.79 -5.76 16.77
CA SER A 52 12.37 -4.79 17.78
C SER A 52 13.55 -4.64 18.73
N ASP A 53 13.88 -3.42 19.10
CA ASP A 53 14.90 -3.17 20.10
C ASP A 53 14.38 -3.49 21.52
N GLN A 54 15.22 -3.25 22.54
CA GLN A 54 14.86 -3.47 23.95
C GLN A 54 13.66 -2.60 24.40
N ASN A 55 13.42 -1.47 23.73
CA ASN A 55 12.30 -0.57 23.97
C ASN A 55 11.08 -0.89 23.12
N GLN A 56 11.09 -2.02 22.38
CA GLN A 56 10.07 -2.41 21.41
C GLN A 56 9.92 -1.43 20.22
N GLU A 57 10.91 -0.57 20.01
CA GLU A 57 10.94 0.31 18.83
C GLU A 57 11.20 -0.50 17.56
N PHE A 58 10.53 -0.11 16.49
CA PHE A 58 10.66 -0.77 15.20
C PHE A 58 12.00 -0.44 14.54
N ALA A 59 12.74 -1.48 14.18
CA ALA A 59 13.99 -1.34 13.45
C ALA A 59 14.13 -2.45 12.39
N VAL A 60 15.10 -2.28 11.51
CA VAL A 60 15.48 -3.29 10.52
C VAL A 60 16.99 -3.53 10.59
N THR A 61 17.38 -4.76 10.30
CA THR A 61 18.79 -5.11 10.10
C THR A 61 18.99 -5.71 8.71
N SER A 62 20.20 -5.55 8.20
CA SER A 62 20.61 -6.22 6.96
C SER A 62 22.11 -6.51 6.99
N VAL A 63 22.60 -7.26 5.99
CA VAL A 63 24.01 -7.54 5.78
C VAL A 63 24.34 -7.29 4.31
N VAL A 64 25.34 -6.42 4.05
CA VAL A 64 25.85 -6.15 2.70
C VAL A 64 27.36 -6.29 2.72
N LYS A 65 27.92 -7.05 1.79
CA LYS A 65 29.37 -7.35 1.75
C LYS A 65 29.95 -7.80 3.11
N GLY A 66 29.19 -8.57 3.89
CA GLY A 66 29.59 -9.05 5.20
C GLY A 66 29.44 -8.04 6.35
N GLN A 67 29.18 -6.76 6.03
CA GLN A 67 28.96 -5.73 7.04
C GLN A 67 27.51 -5.73 7.50
N ARG A 68 27.32 -5.87 8.82
CA ARG A 68 25.99 -5.84 9.45
C ARG A 68 25.56 -4.38 9.67
N MET A 69 24.32 -4.08 9.31
CA MET A 69 23.70 -2.76 9.46
C MET A 69 22.45 -2.87 10.33
N TYR A 70 22.18 -1.83 11.12
CA TYR A 70 20.96 -1.65 11.93
C TYR A 70 20.39 -0.29 11.63
N LEU A 71 19.10 -0.20 11.36
CA LEU A 71 18.40 1.04 11.05
C LEU A 71 17.11 1.13 11.86
N ASP A 72 17.01 2.15 12.67
CA ASP A 72 15.79 2.64 13.31
C ASP A 72 15.39 4.01 12.77
N ALA A 73 14.29 4.58 13.27
CA ALA A 73 13.82 5.87 12.83
C ALA A 73 14.82 7.00 13.16
N ARG A 74 15.57 6.92 14.26
CA ARG A 74 16.55 7.92 14.70
C ARG A 74 17.78 7.93 13.80
N ILE A 75 18.32 6.75 13.51
CA ILE A 75 19.48 6.62 12.63
C ILE A 75 19.11 7.11 11.22
N LEU A 76 17.96 6.71 10.71
CA LEU A 76 17.51 7.14 9.39
C LEU A 76 17.26 8.65 9.33
N ALA A 77 16.67 9.23 10.37
CA ALA A 77 16.48 10.67 10.50
C ALA A 77 17.82 11.45 10.48
N SER A 78 18.81 10.93 11.21
CA SER A 78 20.17 11.50 11.23
C SER A 78 20.83 11.46 9.84
N ILE A 79 20.70 10.34 9.12
CA ILE A 79 21.23 10.18 7.74
C ILE A 79 20.55 11.17 6.78
N LEU A 80 19.26 11.38 6.94
CA LEU A 80 18.44 12.19 6.05
C LEU A 80 18.35 13.65 6.47
N HIS A 81 18.84 14.01 7.66
CA HIS A 81 18.70 15.33 8.27
C HIS A 81 17.23 15.80 8.33
N ILE A 82 16.31 14.91 8.71
CA ILE A 82 14.88 15.19 8.86
C ILE A 82 14.40 14.80 10.27
N PRO A 83 13.27 15.36 10.76
CA PRO A 83 12.71 14.98 12.05
C PRO A 83 12.30 13.50 12.11
N HIS A 84 12.38 12.90 13.32
CA HIS A 84 11.86 11.54 13.60
C HIS A 84 10.72 11.57 14.62
N THR A 85 10.26 12.75 14.99
CA THR A 85 9.12 12.99 15.89
C THR A 85 7.81 13.04 15.10
N GLY A 86 6.71 13.17 15.83
CA GLY A 86 5.38 13.29 15.26
C GLY A 86 4.59 11.99 15.27
N MET A 87 3.36 12.08 14.79
CA MET A 87 2.48 10.93 14.71
C MET A 87 2.99 9.87 13.72
N TYR A 88 2.50 8.67 13.87
CA TYR A 88 2.76 7.59 12.94
C TYR A 88 1.49 6.79 12.66
N VAL A 89 1.15 6.65 11.38
CA VAL A 89 0.07 5.80 10.89
C VAL A 89 0.56 5.10 9.61
N PHE A 90 0.22 3.83 9.45
CA PHE A 90 0.57 3.04 8.28
C PHE A 90 -0.64 2.18 7.87
N GLU A 91 -1.63 2.84 7.29
CA GLU A 91 -2.86 2.23 6.80
C GLU A 91 -2.89 2.21 5.27
N HIS A 92 -3.39 1.11 4.66
CA HIS A 92 -3.44 0.98 3.21
C HIS A 92 -4.85 0.78 2.66
N LYS A 93 -5.74 0.21 3.46
CA LYS A 93 -7.09 -0.18 3.02
C LYS A 93 -8.18 0.76 3.52
N LYS A 94 -7.92 1.44 4.64
CA LYS A 94 -8.87 2.36 5.28
C LYS A 94 -8.32 3.78 5.28
N TRP A 95 -9.17 4.75 5.49
CA TRP A 95 -8.74 6.07 5.87
C TRP A 95 -8.09 6.00 7.26
N PRO A 96 -6.96 6.68 7.48
CA PRO A 96 -6.39 6.80 8.82
C PRO A 96 -7.38 7.45 9.80
N GLU A 97 -7.55 6.83 10.95
CA GLU A 97 -8.39 7.34 12.05
C GLU A 97 -7.49 8.14 12.99
N VAL A 98 -7.33 9.42 12.70
CA VAL A 98 -6.45 10.35 13.45
C VAL A 98 -7.24 11.59 13.80
N GLU A 99 -7.05 12.10 15.02
CA GLU A 99 -7.66 13.33 15.48
C GLU A 99 -7.30 14.51 14.57
N GLY A 100 -8.29 15.29 14.16
CA GLY A 100 -8.13 16.43 13.27
C GLY A 100 -8.01 16.07 11.79
N PHE A 101 -8.00 14.81 11.39
CA PHE A 101 -8.02 14.39 10.00
C PHE A 101 -9.45 14.12 9.52
N ASP A 102 -9.91 14.92 8.56
CA ASP A 102 -11.17 14.69 7.84
C ASP A 102 -10.89 14.50 6.35
N PRO A 103 -11.16 13.29 5.80
CA PRO A 103 -11.01 13.04 4.36
C PRO A 103 -11.80 14.01 3.48
N ASN A 104 -12.98 14.47 3.88
CA ASN A 104 -13.77 15.40 3.07
C ASN A 104 -13.10 16.79 3.00
N GLN A 105 -12.55 17.25 4.11
CA GLN A 105 -11.86 18.53 4.17
C GLN A 105 -10.62 18.55 3.26
N ILE A 106 -9.76 17.54 3.35
CA ILE A 106 -8.57 17.50 2.49
C ILE A 106 -8.94 17.32 1.02
N LEU A 107 -9.96 16.54 0.70
CA LEU A 107 -10.41 16.36 -0.67
C LEU A 107 -10.95 17.66 -1.27
N SER A 108 -11.64 18.50 -0.50
CA SER A 108 -12.08 19.84 -0.99
C SER A 108 -10.89 20.76 -1.30
N ILE A 109 -9.76 20.60 -0.59
CA ILE A 109 -8.52 21.34 -0.87
C ILE A 109 -7.83 20.81 -2.13
N LEU A 110 -7.77 19.48 -2.30
CA LEU A 110 -7.10 18.85 -3.43
C LEU A 110 -7.89 19.02 -4.75
N TYR A 111 -9.22 19.07 -4.67
CA TYR A 111 -10.14 19.13 -5.80
C TYR A 111 -11.14 20.32 -5.67
N PRO A 112 -10.67 21.56 -5.62
CA PRO A 112 -11.51 22.71 -5.34
C PRO A 112 -12.61 22.96 -6.38
N ASN A 113 -12.43 22.46 -7.59
CA ASN A 113 -13.36 22.59 -8.71
C ASN A 113 -14.30 21.39 -8.90
N ASP A 114 -14.27 20.41 -8.01
CA ASP A 114 -15.12 19.23 -8.07
C ASP A 114 -15.99 19.12 -6.81
N PRO A 115 -17.21 19.66 -6.82
CA PRO A 115 -18.09 19.64 -5.65
C PRO A 115 -18.61 18.24 -5.30
N ASN A 116 -18.47 17.27 -6.21
CA ASN A 116 -18.93 15.89 -6.01
C ASN A 116 -17.84 14.97 -5.50
N VAL A 117 -16.63 15.47 -5.25
CA VAL A 117 -15.55 14.65 -4.72
C VAL A 117 -15.90 14.16 -3.32
N HIS A 118 -15.74 12.83 -3.09
CA HIS A 118 -16.00 12.23 -1.79
C HIS A 118 -15.05 11.04 -1.52
N PRO A 119 -14.87 10.64 -0.25
CA PRO A 119 -13.85 9.65 0.16
C PRO A 119 -13.98 8.25 -0.43
N ASN A 120 -15.15 7.89 -0.97
CA ASN A 120 -15.42 6.55 -1.51
C ASN A 120 -15.28 6.48 -3.04
N MET A 121 -14.92 7.58 -3.70
CA MET A 121 -14.68 7.58 -5.15
C MET A 121 -13.20 7.37 -5.49
N ALA A 122 -12.92 7.04 -6.76
CA ALA A 122 -11.58 7.00 -7.28
C ALA A 122 -11.01 8.43 -7.41
N LEU A 123 -9.91 8.71 -6.73
CA LEU A 123 -9.28 10.03 -6.66
C LEU A 123 -8.29 10.19 -7.81
N ILE A 124 -8.68 10.87 -8.87
CA ILE A 124 -7.91 10.98 -10.11
C ILE A 124 -6.85 12.08 -10.01
N THR A 125 -5.59 11.73 -10.21
CA THR A 125 -4.46 12.65 -10.06
C THR A 125 -4.38 13.73 -11.13
N ASN A 126 -4.98 13.56 -12.31
CA ASN A 126 -5.00 14.55 -13.38
C ASN A 126 -5.90 15.76 -13.08
N ARG A 127 -6.77 15.65 -12.07
CA ARG A 127 -7.62 16.75 -11.60
C ARG A 127 -6.97 17.61 -10.52
N LEU A 128 -5.79 17.21 -10.04
CA LEU A 128 -5.01 17.98 -9.08
C LEU A 128 -4.45 19.25 -9.72
N SER A 129 -4.29 20.31 -8.92
CA SER A 129 -3.46 21.47 -9.32
C SER A 129 -2.01 21.03 -9.55
N VAL A 130 -1.22 21.88 -10.21
CA VAL A 130 0.20 21.59 -10.47
C VAL A 130 0.99 21.36 -9.18
N ASP A 131 0.75 22.17 -8.14
CA ASP A 131 1.38 22.02 -6.83
C ASP A 131 1.07 20.68 -6.18
N HIS A 132 -0.22 20.34 -6.10
CA HIS A 132 -0.66 19.07 -5.54
C HIS A 132 -0.19 17.87 -6.38
N ARG A 133 -0.13 18.03 -7.71
CA ARG A 133 0.38 16.99 -8.61
C ARG A 133 1.87 16.73 -8.41
N LEU A 134 2.68 17.78 -8.26
CA LEU A 134 4.11 17.67 -7.99
C LEU A 134 4.37 17.09 -6.60
N LEU A 135 3.63 17.53 -5.58
CA LEU A 135 3.70 16.94 -4.24
C LEU A 135 3.37 15.45 -4.28
N HIS A 136 2.27 15.06 -4.95
CA HIS A 136 1.92 13.64 -5.12
C HIS A 136 3.06 12.86 -5.81
N HIS A 137 3.66 13.40 -6.86
CA HIS A 137 4.78 12.75 -7.55
C HIS A 137 5.98 12.54 -6.63
N LEU A 138 6.32 13.51 -5.77
CA LEU A 138 7.37 13.34 -4.77
C LEU A 138 7.02 12.25 -3.76
N ILE A 139 5.77 12.22 -3.30
CA ILE A 139 5.31 11.19 -2.38
C ILE A 139 5.49 9.80 -2.99
N VAL A 140 5.01 9.56 -4.21
CA VAL A 140 5.05 8.24 -4.85
C VAL A 140 6.43 7.81 -5.36
N HIS A 141 7.40 8.71 -5.40
CA HIS A 141 8.75 8.38 -5.85
C HIS A 141 9.79 8.42 -4.73
N GLN A 142 9.59 9.22 -3.67
CA GLN A 142 10.58 9.44 -2.62
C GLN A 142 10.08 9.03 -1.23
N ILE A 143 8.83 9.34 -0.87
CA ILE A 143 8.31 9.15 0.50
C ILE A 143 7.64 7.79 0.65
N LEU A 144 6.70 7.47 -0.24
CA LEU A 144 5.92 6.22 -0.25
C LEU A 144 5.96 5.60 -1.66
N PRO A 145 7.11 5.06 -2.10
CA PRO A 145 7.28 4.53 -3.45
C PRO A 145 6.29 3.42 -3.79
N THR A 146 5.67 3.54 -4.97
CA THR A 146 4.73 2.58 -5.53
C THR A 146 5.22 2.04 -6.87
N ASP A 147 4.78 0.83 -7.26
CA ASP A 147 5.18 0.17 -8.51
C ASP A 147 4.27 0.54 -9.70
N GLY A 148 3.77 1.74 -9.73
CA GLY A 148 2.80 2.21 -10.71
C GLY A 148 1.52 2.73 -10.07
N GLY A 149 0.42 2.81 -10.84
CA GLY A 149 -0.84 3.34 -10.33
C GLY A 149 -0.81 4.85 -10.08
N TYR A 150 0.00 5.59 -10.86
CA TYR A 150 0.17 7.05 -10.67
C TYR A 150 -1.03 7.87 -11.12
N ALA A 151 -2.02 7.24 -11.74
CA ALA A 151 -3.25 7.92 -12.20
C ALA A 151 -4.24 8.19 -11.06
N LYS A 152 -4.15 7.41 -9.96
CA LYS A 152 -5.06 7.52 -8.81
C LYS A 152 -4.28 7.76 -7.52
N LEU A 153 -4.90 8.48 -6.57
CA LEU A 153 -4.36 8.65 -5.23
C LEU A 153 -4.88 7.52 -4.32
N SER A 154 -3.98 6.93 -3.55
CA SER A 154 -4.39 6.07 -2.44
C SER A 154 -4.75 6.90 -1.20
N ARG A 155 -5.56 6.35 -0.30
CA ARG A 155 -5.94 6.99 0.97
C ARG A 155 -4.73 7.41 1.80
N MET A 156 -3.69 6.57 1.85
CA MET A 156 -2.46 6.90 2.55
C MET A 156 -1.67 8.04 1.90
N GLN A 157 -1.67 8.15 0.56
CA GLN A 157 -1.04 9.28 -0.13
C GLN A 157 -1.77 10.59 0.16
N VAL A 158 -3.11 10.58 0.16
CA VAL A 158 -3.92 11.75 0.56
C VAL A 158 -3.64 12.15 2.01
N PHE A 159 -3.54 11.18 2.91
CA PHE A 159 -3.19 11.44 4.30
C PHE A 159 -1.80 12.07 4.46
N ILE A 160 -0.80 11.56 3.74
CA ILE A 160 0.56 12.17 3.71
C ILE A 160 0.51 13.60 3.13
N MET A 161 -0.28 13.81 2.06
CA MET A 161 -0.49 15.16 1.51
C MET A 161 -1.11 16.10 2.56
N TRP A 162 -2.11 15.63 3.30
CA TRP A 162 -2.70 16.39 4.40
C TRP A 162 -1.68 16.74 5.48
N CYS A 163 -0.86 15.81 5.92
CA CYS A 163 0.20 16.08 6.90
C CYS A 163 1.13 17.19 6.39
N ILE A 164 1.57 17.12 5.13
CA ILE A 164 2.52 18.08 4.55
C ILE A 164 1.85 19.46 4.35
N ILE A 165 0.65 19.52 3.80
CA ILE A 165 -0.06 20.77 3.54
C ILE A 165 -0.47 21.46 4.85
N SER A 166 -0.93 20.70 5.83
CA SER A 166 -1.41 21.21 7.12
C SER A 166 -0.30 21.37 8.17
N LYS A 167 0.96 21.10 7.81
CA LYS A 167 2.14 21.19 8.69
C LYS A 167 2.04 20.29 9.93
N ILE A 168 1.46 19.11 9.76
CA ILE A 168 1.31 18.14 10.84
C ILE A 168 2.59 17.31 10.95
N GLU A 169 3.20 17.28 12.12
CA GLU A 169 4.39 16.47 12.37
C GLU A 169 4.07 14.97 12.21
N PHE A 170 4.83 14.33 11.33
CA PHE A 170 4.70 12.92 11.02
C PHE A 170 6.08 12.25 10.97
N CYS A 171 6.21 11.05 11.54
CA CYS A 171 7.47 10.33 11.57
C CYS A 171 7.79 9.68 10.20
N PHE A 172 8.30 10.46 9.25
CA PHE A 172 8.68 9.99 7.91
C PHE A 172 9.78 8.92 7.91
N PRO A 173 10.80 8.95 8.77
CA PRO A 173 11.78 7.87 8.84
C PRO A 173 11.16 6.51 9.14
N LEU A 174 10.20 6.45 10.06
CA LEU A 174 9.49 5.22 10.38
C LEU A 174 8.61 4.75 9.22
N LEU A 175 7.95 5.67 8.50
CA LEU A 175 7.21 5.36 7.28
C LEU A 175 8.10 4.72 6.22
N ILE A 176 9.30 5.27 6.01
CA ILE A 176 10.28 4.76 5.05
C ILE A 176 10.70 3.33 5.43
N LEU A 177 11.06 3.08 6.69
CA LEU A 177 11.45 1.75 7.17
C LEU A 177 10.32 0.72 6.99
N LYS A 178 9.09 1.08 7.36
CA LYS A 178 7.92 0.21 7.15
C LYS A 178 7.64 -0.04 5.66
N THR A 179 7.88 0.95 4.82
CA THR A 179 7.74 0.82 3.36
C THR A 179 8.81 -0.11 2.77
N MET A 180 10.06 -0.05 3.27
CA MET A 180 11.12 -1.00 2.90
C MET A 180 10.70 -2.45 3.20
N VAL A 181 10.24 -2.71 4.41
CA VAL A 181 9.79 -4.03 4.82
C VAL A 181 8.58 -4.50 4.00
N ARG A 182 7.64 -3.62 3.71
CA ARG A 182 6.50 -3.94 2.85
C ARG A 182 6.93 -4.31 1.44
N ALA A 183 7.85 -3.53 0.82
CA ALA A 183 8.36 -3.82 -0.51
C ALA A 183 9.03 -5.20 -0.57
N PHE A 184 9.81 -5.55 0.43
CA PHE A 184 10.42 -6.86 0.59
C PHE A 184 9.38 -7.97 0.75
N SER A 185 8.40 -7.80 1.66
CA SER A 185 7.37 -8.81 1.95
C SER A 185 6.44 -9.07 0.76
N GLN A 186 6.22 -8.07 -0.10
CA GLN A 186 5.37 -8.20 -1.29
C GLN A 186 6.13 -8.72 -2.52
N LYS A 187 7.42 -9.02 -2.40
CA LYS A 187 8.30 -9.45 -3.50
C LYS A 187 8.19 -8.54 -4.72
N LYS A 188 8.13 -7.23 -4.46
CA LYS A 188 8.02 -6.21 -5.51
C LYS A 188 9.19 -6.32 -6.49
N SER A 189 8.89 -6.18 -7.77
CA SER A 189 9.91 -6.19 -8.83
C SER A 189 10.86 -5.00 -8.75
N VAL A 190 10.38 -3.88 -8.20
CA VAL A 190 11.17 -2.66 -8.03
C VAL A 190 11.42 -2.40 -6.55
N LEU A 191 12.68 -2.52 -6.14
CA LEU A 191 13.10 -2.20 -4.77
C LEU A 191 13.24 -0.69 -4.61
N PRO A 192 12.57 -0.08 -3.60
CA PRO A 192 12.59 1.37 -3.41
C PRO A 192 13.90 1.88 -2.79
N TYR A 193 14.03 3.20 -2.68
CA TYR A 193 15.06 3.93 -1.92
C TYR A 193 16.52 3.66 -2.29
N GLY A 194 16.81 3.36 -3.56
CA GLY A 194 18.19 3.05 -3.98
C GLY A 194 19.19 4.15 -3.64
N SER A 195 18.89 5.41 -3.97
CA SER A 195 19.76 6.56 -3.68
C SER A 195 19.89 6.84 -2.18
N LEU A 196 18.82 6.65 -1.41
CA LEU A 196 18.84 6.74 0.05
C LEU A 196 19.73 5.66 0.68
N LEU A 197 19.62 4.42 0.18
CA LEU A 197 20.45 3.32 0.67
C LEU A 197 21.94 3.55 0.42
N THR A 198 22.31 4.33 -0.59
CA THR A 198 23.71 4.73 -0.77
C THR A 198 24.21 5.55 0.43
N LEU A 199 23.40 6.45 0.99
CA LEU A 199 23.77 7.19 2.21
C LEU A 199 23.94 6.24 3.41
N VAL A 200 23.07 5.23 3.51
CA VAL A 200 23.19 4.17 4.53
C VAL A 200 24.49 3.39 4.34
N PHE A 201 24.82 2.99 3.11
CA PHE A 201 26.06 2.27 2.83
C PHE A 201 27.31 3.10 3.20
N LEU A 202 27.29 4.39 2.93
CA LEU A 202 28.36 5.31 3.33
C LEU A 202 28.50 5.40 4.86
N LEU A 203 27.41 5.51 5.61
CA LEU A 203 27.42 5.51 7.07
C LEU A 203 28.07 4.23 7.64
N TYR A 204 27.75 3.08 7.05
CA TYR A 204 28.28 1.78 7.49
C TYR A 204 29.61 1.39 6.81
N HIS A 205 30.26 2.34 6.13
CA HIS A 205 31.56 2.13 5.46
C HIS A 205 31.56 0.95 4.49
N ILE A 206 30.42 0.69 3.81
CA ILE A 206 30.37 -0.33 2.76
C ILE A 206 31.24 0.10 1.58
N PRO A 207 32.21 -0.72 1.14
CA PRO A 207 33.04 -0.38 -0.02
C PRO A 207 32.21 -0.28 -1.29
N LEU A 208 32.20 0.91 -1.90
CA LEU A 208 31.49 1.20 -3.16
C LEU A 208 32.39 1.05 -4.39
N ASP A 209 33.70 1.00 -4.17
CA ASP A 209 34.68 0.87 -5.24
C ASP A 209 34.50 -0.44 -6.01
N GLY A 210 34.59 -0.34 -7.35
CA GLY A 210 34.36 -1.48 -8.23
C GLY A 210 32.90 -1.86 -8.47
N GLU A 211 31.94 -1.21 -7.78
CA GLU A 211 30.51 -1.45 -8.02
C GLU A 211 29.95 -0.58 -9.16
N VAL A 212 29.08 -1.16 -9.97
CA VAL A 212 28.41 -0.42 -11.05
C VAL A 212 27.35 0.49 -10.47
N SER A 213 27.58 1.80 -10.58
CA SER A 213 26.63 2.82 -10.15
C SER A 213 25.65 3.22 -11.24
N THR A 214 24.44 3.57 -10.85
CA THR A 214 23.42 4.19 -11.69
C THR A 214 23.09 5.56 -11.15
N LYS A 215 23.14 6.58 -12.00
CA LYS A 215 22.80 7.97 -11.62
C LYS A 215 21.37 8.29 -12.05
N LEU A 216 20.74 9.22 -11.33
CA LEU A 216 19.48 9.82 -11.78
C LEU A 216 19.72 10.54 -13.11
N LYS A 217 18.79 10.42 -14.02
CA LYS A 217 18.83 11.10 -15.32
C LYS A 217 18.34 12.54 -15.15
N LYS A 218 18.66 13.42 -16.11
CA LYS A 218 18.12 14.79 -16.13
C LYS A 218 16.57 14.81 -16.17
N GLU A 219 15.99 13.78 -16.77
CA GLU A 219 14.55 13.62 -16.84
C GLU A 219 13.90 13.25 -15.51
N ASP A 220 14.68 12.79 -14.54
CA ASP A 220 14.19 12.47 -13.20
C ASP A 220 14.17 13.68 -12.27
N THR A 221 14.53 14.88 -12.77
CA THR A 221 14.46 16.13 -12.02
C THR A 221 13.26 16.96 -12.45
N TYR A 222 12.45 17.40 -11.47
CA TYR A 222 11.34 18.31 -11.72
C TYR A 222 11.86 19.72 -12.01
N ASN A 223 11.81 20.11 -13.27
CA ASN A 223 12.16 21.40 -13.82
C ASN A 223 11.15 21.77 -14.92
N LYS A 224 11.30 22.95 -15.52
CA LYS A 224 10.42 23.43 -16.60
C LYS A 224 10.29 22.43 -17.77
N SER A 225 11.41 21.79 -18.17
CA SER A 225 11.37 20.80 -19.26
C SER A 225 10.58 19.54 -18.88
N THR A 226 10.73 19.07 -17.65
CA THR A 226 10.00 17.91 -17.16
C THR A 226 8.49 18.21 -17.06
N LEU A 227 8.10 19.38 -16.55
CA LEU A 227 6.71 19.81 -16.51
C LEU A 227 6.08 19.87 -17.90
N ASN A 228 6.78 20.45 -18.87
CA ASN A 228 6.31 20.48 -20.25
C ASN A 228 6.10 19.05 -20.81
N ARG A 229 6.98 18.11 -20.48
CA ARG A 229 6.81 16.69 -20.88
C ARG A 229 5.64 16.02 -20.16
N MET A 230 5.32 16.45 -18.96
CA MET A 230 4.14 15.98 -18.21
C MET A 230 2.83 16.61 -18.72
N GLY A 231 2.88 17.52 -19.70
CA GLY A 231 1.72 18.20 -20.25
C GLY A 231 1.36 19.53 -19.56
N TRP A 232 2.19 20.02 -18.66
CA TRP A 232 2.00 21.32 -18.04
C TRP A 232 2.65 22.44 -18.86
N LYS A 233 1.92 23.49 -19.13
CA LYS A 233 2.41 24.71 -19.83
C LYS A 233 2.08 25.94 -18.99
N LYS A 234 3.00 26.90 -18.98
CA LYS A 234 2.78 28.19 -18.32
C LYS A 234 2.24 29.20 -19.36
N GLU A 235 0.98 29.59 -19.20
CA GLU A 235 0.27 30.56 -20.05
C GLU A 235 -0.15 31.71 -19.18
N GLN A 236 0.23 32.94 -19.55
CA GLN A 236 -0.07 34.15 -18.80
C GLN A 236 0.27 34.09 -17.30
N GLY A 237 1.37 33.39 -16.96
CA GLY A 237 1.82 33.22 -15.57
C GLY A 237 1.19 32.04 -14.83
N ILE A 238 0.20 31.37 -15.38
CA ILE A 238 -0.55 30.25 -14.76
C ILE A 238 -0.13 28.95 -15.42
N TRP A 239 0.13 27.91 -14.61
CA TRP A 239 0.41 26.55 -15.09
C TRP A 239 -0.90 25.83 -15.40
N THR A 240 -1.10 25.46 -16.68
CA THR A 240 -2.28 24.78 -17.19
C THR A 240 -1.90 23.39 -17.71
N TYR A 241 -2.73 22.40 -17.42
CA TYR A 241 -2.53 21.02 -17.87
C TYR A 241 -3.11 20.82 -19.28
N HIS A 242 -2.26 20.39 -20.21
CA HIS A 242 -2.61 20.05 -21.59
C HIS A 242 -2.21 18.59 -21.84
N PRO A 243 -3.15 17.63 -21.71
CA PRO A 243 -2.84 16.23 -21.95
C PRO A 243 -2.39 16.05 -23.40
N ARG A 244 -1.33 15.27 -23.62
CA ARG A 244 -0.88 14.93 -24.96
C ARG A 244 -1.89 14.01 -25.63
N ALA A 245 -2.06 14.11 -26.94
CA ALA A 245 -2.99 13.29 -27.72
C ALA A 245 -2.70 11.79 -27.59
N ASP A 246 -1.43 11.40 -27.41
CA ASP A 246 -0.99 10.01 -27.17
C ASP A 246 -1.25 9.51 -25.73
N GLN A 247 -1.51 10.41 -24.78
CA GLN A 247 -1.82 10.07 -23.39
C GLN A 247 -3.33 10.03 -23.12
N ALA A 248 -4.13 10.70 -23.91
CA ALA A 248 -5.58 10.73 -23.76
C ALA A 248 -6.24 9.33 -23.82
N PRO A 249 -5.86 8.42 -24.74
CA PRO A 249 -6.40 7.06 -24.74
C PRO A 249 -5.94 6.21 -23.56
N ARG A 250 -4.71 6.44 -23.06
CA ARG A 250 -4.18 5.75 -21.88
C ARG A 250 -4.90 6.16 -20.60
N LEU A 251 -5.16 7.45 -20.46
CA LEU A 251 -5.89 8.01 -19.31
C LEU A 251 -7.34 7.52 -19.27
N ALA A 252 -8.01 7.50 -20.42
CA ALA A 252 -9.36 6.95 -20.55
C ALA A 252 -9.41 5.43 -20.26
N ARG A 253 -8.35 4.69 -20.61
CA ARG A 253 -8.23 3.26 -20.34
C ARG A 253 -7.89 3.00 -18.88
N GLU A 254 -6.99 3.78 -18.27
CA GLU A 254 -6.68 3.71 -16.84
C GLU A 254 -7.88 4.12 -15.97
N GLU A 255 -8.77 4.99 -16.45
CA GLU A 255 -10.06 5.31 -15.82
C GLU A 255 -11.08 4.16 -15.91
N GLN A 256 -10.99 3.28 -16.93
CA GLN A 256 -11.90 2.16 -17.15
C GLN A 256 -11.38 0.81 -16.64
N GLU A 257 -10.06 0.56 -16.69
CA GLU A 257 -9.47 -0.75 -16.36
C GLU A 257 -9.19 -0.97 -14.87
N ASP A 258 -9.22 0.07 -14.04
CA ASP A 258 -8.97 -0.04 -12.62
C ASP A 258 -10.27 -0.23 -11.83
N ASN A 259 -10.85 -1.42 -11.95
CA ASN A 259 -11.62 -2.00 -10.87
C ASN A 259 -10.67 -2.96 -10.12
N PRO A 260 -9.97 -2.52 -9.07
CA PRO A 260 -9.07 -3.43 -8.36
C PRO A 260 -9.92 -4.51 -7.72
N LEU A 261 -9.61 -5.75 -7.99
CA LEU A 261 -10.19 -6.98 -7.43
C LEU A 261 -10.20 -7.04 -5.87
N TRP A 262 -9.80 -5.95 -5.20
CA TRP A 262 -9.80 -5.81 -3.73
C TRP A 262 -10.84 -4.77 -3.21
N GLU A 263 -11.56 -4.06 -4.10
CA GLU A 263 -12.65 -3.14 -3.72
C GLU A 263 -14.04 -3.82 -3.64
N HIS A 264 -14.11 -5.13 -3.87
CA HIS A 264 -15.36 -5.88 -3.75
C HIS A 264 -15.70 -6.31 -2.33
N ASP A 265 -15.52 -5.40 -1.33
CA ASP A 265 -16.14 -5.66 -0.03
C ASP A 265 -16.52 -4.32 0.63
N ALA A 266 -17.51 -3.67 0.08
CA ALA A 266 -18.43 -2.77 0.76
C ALA A 266 -19.17 -1.88 -0.27
N THR A 267 -20.21 -2.41 -0.87
CA THR A 267 -21.49 -1.70 -1.06
C THR A 267 -22.46 -2.65 -1.70
N ALA A 268 -23.31 -3.25 -0.88
CA ALA A 268 -24.60 -3.67 -1.36
C ALA A 268 -25.31 -2.41 -1.90
N PRO A 269 -25.90 -2.45 -3.09
CA PRO A 269 -26.68 -1.33 -3.58
C PRO A 269 -27.81 -1.05 -2.58
N ALA A 270 -27.97 0.22 -2.21
CA ALA A 270 -29.10 0.66 -1.41
C ALA A 270 -30.39 0.20 -2.12
N ALA A 271 -31.16 -0.60 -1.43
CA ALA A 271 -32.47 -1.03 -1.91
C ALA A 271 -33.37 0.19 -2.12
N PRO A 272 -34.13 0.25 -3.20
CA PRO A 272 -35.18 1.25 -3.35
C PRO A 272 -36.22 1.05 -2.25
N ALA A 273 -36.77 2.17 -1.76
CA ALA A 273 -37.79 2.20 -0.73
C ALA A 273 -38.99 1.25 -1.07
N PRO A 274 -39.56 0.56 -0.09
CA PRO A 274 -40.58 -0.44 -0.34
C PRO A 274 -41.89 0.23 -0.77
N ALA A 275 -42.35 -0.15 -1.93
CA ALA A 275 -43.76 -0.01 -2.27
C ALA A 275 -44.53 -1.19 -1.59
N ASP A 276 -45.57 -0.84 -0.83
CA ASP A 276 -46.47 -1.77 -0.17
C ASP A 276 -47.07 -2.77 -1.14
N THR A 277 -46.61 -4.02 -1.12
CA THR A 277 -47.37 -5.19 -1.54
C THR A 277 -46.82 -6.41 -0.80
N ALA A 278 -47.68 -7.06 -0.05
CA ALA A 278 -47.36 -8.24 0.75
C ALA A 278 -46.83 -9.39 -0.10
N PRO A 279 -45.81 -10.13 0.36
CA PRO A 279 -45.33 -11.32 -0.34
C PRO A 279 -45.75 -12.59 0.38
N SER A 280 -46.33 -13.47 -0.38
CA SER A 280 -46.34 -14.91 -0.11
C SER A 280 -45.23 -15.53 -0.96
N SER A 281 -44.06 -15.82 -0.39
CA SER A 281 -43.10 -16.84 -0.91
C SER A 281 -41.70 -16.72 -0.27
N SER A 282 -41.60 -16.93 1.02
CA SER A 282 -40.26 -16.73 1.68
C SER A 282 -39.38 -17.97 1.81
N THR A 283 -39.92 -19.18 1.60
CA THR A 283 -39.12 -20.41 1.73
C THR A 283 -38.27 -20.72 0.50
N ALA A 284 -38.79 -20.56 -0.70
CA ALA A 284 -38.06 -20.91 -1.93
C ALA A 284 -36.86 -20.00 -2.23
N ASP A 285 -36.90 -18.74 -1.83
CA ASP A 285 -35.79 -17.80 -2.00
C ASP A 285 -34.69 -18.02 -0.94
N TYR A 286 -35.07 -18.40 0.28
CA TYR A 286 -34.15 -18.81 1.33
C TYR A 286 -33.40 -20.09 0.94
N ASP A 287 -34.12 -21.12 0.45
CA ASP A 287 -33.52 -22.38 -0.01
C ASP A 287 -32.52 -22.15 -1.15
N ARG A 288 -32.86 -21.29 -2.12
CA ARG A 288 -31.90 -20.90 -3.20
C ARG A 288 -30.68 -20.18 -2.69
N MET A 289 -30.83 -19.30 -1.71
CA MET A 289 -29.73 -18.60 -1.12
C MET A 289 -28.83 -19.56 -0.34
N MET A 290 -29.40 -20.51 0.39
CA MET A 290 -28.63 -21.53 1.11
C MET A 290 -27.89 -22.45 0.13
N GLU A 291 -28.52 -22.93 -0.92
CA GLU A 291 -27.87 -23.74 -1.96
C GLU A 291 -26.71 -22.98 -2.64
N PHE A 292 -26.88 -21.67 -2.92
CA PHE A 292 -25.82 -20.82 -3.45
C PHE A 292 -24.65 -20.67 -2.46
N MET A 293 -24.95 -20.47 -1.18
CA MET A 293 -23.92 -20.37 -0.12
C MET A 293 -23.14 -21.67 0.03
N GLU A 294 -23.83 -22.81 0.07
CA GLU A 294 -23.18 -24.13 0.14
C GLU A 294 -22.27 -24.39 -1.07
N ALA A 295 -22.73 -24.06 -2.28
CA ALA A 295 -21.92 -24.18 -3.48
C ALA A 295 -20.66 -23.28 -3.41
N LYS A 296 -20.76 -22.06 -2.88
CA LYS A 296 -19.62 -21.16 -2.66
C LYS A 296 -18.65 -21.68 -1.62
N PHE A 297 -19.14 -22.23 -0.51
CA PHE A 297 -18.31 -22.85 0.51
C PHE A 297 -17.59 -24.09 -0.04
N ALA A 298 -18.27 -24.95 -0.80
CA ALA A 298 -17.65 -26.11 -1.44
C ALA A 298 -16.54 -25.70 -2.43
N ALA A 299 -16.79 -24.68 -3.26
CA ALA A 299 -15.78 -24.17 -4.20
C ALA A 299 -14.55 -23.57 -3.46
N MET A 300 -14.77 -22.85 -2.37
CA MET A 300 -13.68 -22.29 -1.54
C MET A 300 -12.88 -23.41 -0.86
N GLU A 301 -13.55 -24.45 -0.36
CA GLU A 301 -12.89 -25.63 0.24
C GLU A 301 -12.05 -26.39 -0.79
N ALA A 302 -12.56 -26.58 -2.00
CA ALA A 302 -11.82 -27.20 -3.09
C ALA A 302 -10.56 -26.38 -3.45
N SER A 303 -10.70 -25.06 -3.55
CA SER A 303 -9.56 -24.14 -3.80
C SER A 303 -8.51 -24.20 -2.69
N LEU A 304 -8.93 -24.23 -1.43
CA LEU A 304 -8.01 -24.38 -0.28
C LEU A 304 -7.26 -25.73 -0.31
N LYS A 305 -7.95 -26.82 -0.65
CA LYS A 305 -7.33 -28.16 -0.81
C LYS A 305 -6.29 -28.16 -1.92
N GLU A 306 -6.57 -27.50 -3.05
CA GLU A 306 -5.62 -27.42 -4.15
C GLU A 306 -4.38 -26.59 -3.78
N VAL A 307 -4.55 -25.43 -3.12
CA VAL A 307 -3.45 -24.60 -2.62
C VAL A 307 -2.59 -25.41 -1.63
N HIS A 308 -3.21 -26.16 -0.75
CA HIS A 308 -2.50 -27.03 0.20
C HIS A 308 -1.68 -28.12 -0.52
N SER A 309 -2.26 -28.75 -1.53
CA SER A 309 -1.56 -29.76 -2.36
C SER A 309 -0.34 -29.16 -3.06
N ARG A 310 -0.48 -27.96 -3.67
CA ARG A 310 0.62 -27.25 -4.30
C ARG A 310 1.73 -26.86 -3.32
N LEU A 311 1.38 -26.39 -2.12
CA LEU A 311 2.34 -26.08 -1.06
C LEU A 311 3.13 -27.32 -0.61
N ASN A 312 2.48 -28.46 -0.46
CA ASN A 312 3.14 -29.70 -0.09
C ASN A 312 4.11 -30.19 -1.18
N ARG A 313 3.74 -30.03 -2.46
CA ARG A 313 4.61 -30.37 -3.59
C ARG A 313 5.84 -29.46 -3.62
N LEU A 314 5.66 -28.14 -3.49
CA LEU A 314 6.76 -27.18 -3.43
C LEU A 314 7.71 -27.44 -2.25
N GLU A 315 7.19 -27.88 -1.09
CA GLU A 315 8.04 -28.25 0.03
C GLU A 315 8.89 -29.51 -0.29
N GLY A 316 8.30 -30.48 -1.00
CA GLY A 316 9.04 -31.65 -1.48
C GLY A 316 10.15 -31.27 -2.44
N ASP A 317 9.85 -30.44 -3.42
CA ASP A 317 10.80 -29.95 -4.43
C ASP A 317 11.96 -29.16 -3.77
N LEU A 318 11.64 -28.28 -2.80
CA LEU A 318 12.64 -27.52 -2.05
C LEU A 318 13.56 -28.43 -1.21
N ARG A 319 13.02 -29.47 -0.60
CA ARG A 319 13.85 -30.44 0.16
C ARG A 319 14.82 -31.20 -0.76
N THR A 320 14.37 -31.52 -1.98
CA THR A 320 15.20 -32.17 -2.98
C THR A 320 16.32 -31.24 -3.43
N ILE A 321 15.99 -29.99 -3.81
CA ILE A 321 16.96 -28.96 -4.21
C ILE A 321 17.98 -28.69 -3.08
N HIS A 322 17.50 -28.60 -1.83
CA HIS A 322 18.38 -28.38 -0.67
C HIS A 322 19.37 -29.54 -0.46
N LYS A 323 18.91 -30.77 -0.65
CA LYS A 323 19.76 -31.97 -0.55
C LYS A 323 20.84 -32.00 -1.63
N ASP A 324 20.50 -31.53 -2.86
CA ASP A 324 21.41 -31.57 -4.00
C ASP A 324 22.41 -30.40 -4.04
N SER A 325 22.05 -29.25 -3.48
CA SER A 325 22.83 -28.00 -3.61
C SER A 325 23.63 -27.58 -2.38
N GLN A 326 23.46 -28.20 -1.22
CA GLN A 326 24.04 -27.76 0.06
C GLN A 326 23.80 -26.29 0.41
N LEU A 327 22.81 -25.64 -0.22
CA LEU A 327 22.44 -24.26 0.05
C LEU A 327 21.45 -24.21 1.21
N THR A 328 21.87 -23.62 2.33
CA THR A 328 21.02 -23.35 3.50
C THR A 328 20.14 -22.15 3.22
N ASP A 329 19.02 -22.32 2.56
CA ASP A 329 18.04 -21.24 2.38
C ASP A 329 16.91 -21.35 3.43
N ASP A 330 17.28 -21.10 4.69
CA ASP A 330 16.38 -21.12 5.85
C ASP A 330 15.16 -20.18 5.68
N ASN A 331 15.27 -19.15 4.85
CA ASN A 331 14.20 -18.18 4.62
C ASN A 331 13.04 -18.78 3.80
N ILE A 332 13.33 -19.61 2.78
CA ILE A 332 12.30 -20.25 1.95
C ILE A 332 11.49 -21.25 2.79
N PHE A 333 12.18 -22.04 3.62
CA PHE A 333 11.54 -22.98 4.54
C PHE A 333 10.70 -22.26 5.61
N TYR A 334 11.18 -21.13 6.11
CA TYR A 334 10.42 -20.30 7.06
C TYR A 334 9.14 -19.74 6.44
N ASP A 335 9.22 -19.16 5.25
CA ASP A 335 8.07 -18.60 4.55
C ASP A 335 7.02 -19.66 4.19
N LEU A 336 7.47 -20.83 3.75
CA LEU A 336 6.60 -21.97 3.49
C LEU A 336 5.86 -22.42 4.77
N LYS A 337 6.57 -22.48 5.91
CA LYS A 337 6.01 -22.84 7.22
C LYS A 337 4.98 -21.80 7.68
N VAL A 338 5.23 -20.52 7.47
CA VAL A 338 4.29 -19.43 7.79
C VAL A 338 3.03 -19.52 6.91
N THR A 339 3.20 -19.78 5.62
CA THR A 339 2.09 -19.90 4.67
C THR A 339 1.20 -21.12 5.00
N LYS A 340 1.79 -22.27 5.33
CA LYS A 340 1.05 -23.44 5.80
C LYS A 340 0.25 -23.16 7.08
N ARG A 341 0.82 -22.42 8.04
CA ARG A 341 0.11 -22.04 9.27
C ARG A 341 -1.09 -21.12 8.97
N ARG A 342 -0.94 -20.19 8.02
CA ARG A 342 -2.04 -19.31 7.59
C ARG A 342 -3.16 -20.10 6.92
N LEU A 343 -2.81 -21.02 6.02
CA LEU A 343 -3.77 -21.90 5.35
C LEU A 343 -4.57 -22.73 6.36
N LYS A 344 -3.88 -23.40 7.29
CA LYS A 344 -4.52 -24.19 8.36
C LYS A 344 -5.44 -23.35 9.26
N ARG A 345 -5.12 -22.05 9.45
CA ARG A 345 -6.00 -21.12 10.19
C ARG A 345 -7.27 -20.78 9.39
N MET A 346 -7.16 -20.59 8.07
CA MET A 346 -8.31 -20.38 7.20
C MET A 346 -9.21 -21.60 7.14
N GLU A 347 -8.66 -22.80 7.01
CA GLU A 347 -9.40 -24.07 7.06
C GLU A 347 -10.19 -24.23 8.37
N ARG A 348 -9.56 -23.90 9.54
CA ARG A 348 -10.27 -23.95 10.84
C ARG A 348 -11.41 -22.92 10.92
N LYS A 349 -11.21 -21.71 10.41
CA LYS A 349 -12.27 -20.69 10.40
C LYS A 349 -13.44 -21.12 9.51
N LEU A 350 -13.15 -21.73 8.37
CA LEU A 350 -14.17 -22.27 7.48
C LEU A 350 -14.97 -23.41 8.13
N ALA A 351 -14.28 -24.31 8.84
CA ALA A 351 -14.91 -25.39 9.58
C ALA A 351 -15.80 -24.86 10.74
N GLN A 352 -15.32 -23.82 11.47
CA GLN A 352 -16.10 -23.19 12.53
C GLN A 352 -17.36 -22.49 11.99
N SER A 353 -17.29 -21.84 10.82
CA SER A 353 -18.42 -21.20 10.18
C SER A 353 -19.51 -22.25 9.87
N LYS A 354 -19.13 -23.39 9.28
CA LYS A 354 -20.06 -24.49 9.00
C LYS A 354 -20.73 -25.07 10.27
N THR A 355 -20.01 -25.08 11.40
CA THR A 355 -20.53 -25.59 12.67
C THR A 355 -21.52 -24.64 13.31
N ILE A 356 -21.33 -23.32 13.15
CA ILE A 356 -22.26 -22.30 13.65
C ILE A 356 -23.59 -22.39 12.92
N ASP A 357 -23.57 -22.54 11.59
CA ASP A 357 -24.78 -22.69 10.79
C ASP A 357 -25.58 -23.95 11.20
N GLN A 358 -24.91 -25.07 11.50
CA GLN A 358 -25.55 -26.30 11.99
C GLN A 358 -26.15 -26.16 13.42
N VAL A 359 -25.57 -25.36 14.29
CA VAL A 359 -26.07 -25.13 15.65
C VAL A 359 -27.30 -24.22 15.63
N GLU A 360 -27.36 -23.25 14.71
CA GLU A 360 -28.55 -22.41 14.53
C GLU A 360 -29.74 -23.21 13.95
N GLU A 361 -29.51 -24.14 13.03
CA GLU A 361 -30.55 -25.03 12.52
C GLU A 361 -31.13 -25.96 13.61
N THR A 362 -30.28 -26.49 14.49
CA THR A 362 -30.77 -27.38 15.60
C THR A 362 -31.45 -26.62 16.72
N SER A 363 -31.13 -25.35 16.94
CA SER A 363 -31.80 -24.51 17.97
C SER A 363 -33.14 -23.96 17.50
N GLY A 364 -33.40 -23.92 16.19
CA GLY A 364 -34.68 -23.48 15.60
C GLY A 364 -35.79 -24.51 15.71
N ASP A 365 -35.45 -25.79 15.86
CA ASP A 365 -36.45 -26.89 15.88
C ASP A 365 -36.99 -27.20 17.29
N GLU A 366 -36.24 -26.88 18.34
CA GLU A 366 -36.72 -27.09 19.72
C GLU A 366 -37.73 -26.04 20.21
N SER A 367 -37.88 -24.89 19.54
CA SER A 367 -38.80 -23.82 19.92
C SER A 367 -40.22 -24.00 19.38
N ARG A 368 -40.50 -25.05 18.57
CA ARG A 368 -41.82 -25.30 17.93
C ARG A 368 -42.69 -26.35 18.62
N SER A 369 -42.26 -26.96 19.73
CA SER A 369 -43.00 -28.09 20.34
C SER A 369 -43.68 -27.82 21.69
N VAL A 370 -43.85 -26.57 22.12
CA VAL A 370 -44.56 -26.27 23.39
C VAL A 370 -45.60 -25.17 23.16
N SER A 371 -46.75 -25.54 22.62
CA SER A 371 -48.02 -24.86 22.94
C SER A 371 -49.22 -25.64 22.36
N SER A 372 -49.68 -26.65 23.06
CA SER A 372 -51.08 -27.09 22.99
C SER A 372 -51.44 -27.89 24.24
N THR A 373 -51.97 -27.21 25.24
CA THR A 373 -52.84 -27.83 26.25
C THR A 373 -54.12 -27.06 26.27
N PRO A 374 -55.30 -27.72 26.15
CA PRO A 374 -56.58 -27.07 26.17
C PRO A 374 -57.03 -26.85 27.62
N ALA A 375 -57.72 -25.72 27.85
CA ALA A 375 -58.46 -25.45 29.03
C ALA A 375 -59.71 -26.34 29.09
N GLU A 376 -59.92 -27.02 30.21
CA GLU A 376 -61.25 -27.48 30.64
C GLU A 376 -61.45 -27.18 32.14
N SER A 377 -62.64 -26.58 32.33
CA SER A 377 -63.49 -26.40 33.53
C SER A 377 -62.92 -25.57 34.69
#